data_3a9fa0bc9965237876dbb7beaadf38b7
#
_entry.id   3a9fa0bc9965237876dbb7beaadf38b7
#
_cell.length_a   1.000
_cell.length_b   1.000
_cell.length_c   1.000
_cell.angle_alpha   90.00
_cell.angle_beta   90.00
_cell.angle_gamma   90.00
#
_symmetry.space_group_name_H-M   'P 1'
#
loop_
_entity.id
_entity.type
_entity.pdbx_description
1 polymer ?
#
loop_
_entity_poly.entity_id
_entity_poly.type
_entity_poly.pdbx_seq_one_letter_code
_entity_poly.pdbx_strand_id
1 'polypeptide(L)'
;DVYKRQSLKFLNYVIPTYYVLAFAEASSNLGRFDGIRYGVRKQEQPSLESLYATTRKKGFGEEVKRRIMLGTFVLSSGYYDQYYGRAVQVRAWMEQQVVQLFNKFDFILGPVSPFPAFKLGEKTDDPLAMYLADICSVLANLTRTPAISIPGRPTKSGLPVGLQLMGRRFEDHHLL
;
A
#
# COMPACT_ATOMS: atom_id res chain seq x y z
N ASP A 1 19.96 4.80 -27.17
CA ASP A 1 18.67 4.08 -27.02
C ASP A 1 17.70 4.94 -26.22
N VAL A 2 16.47 5.07 -26.70
CA VAL A 2 15.42 5.88 -26.06
C VAL A 2 14.88 5.19 -24.78
N TYR A 3 14.98 3.87 -24.70
CA TYR A 3 14.57 3.10 -23.52
C TYR A 3 15.53 1.93 -23.25
N LYS A 4 15.56 1.50 -21.98
CA LYS A 4 16.33 0.33 -21.53
C LYS A 4 15.48 -0.54 -20.62
N ARG A 5 15.36 -1.82 -20.93
CA ARG A 5 14.69 -2.79 -20.07
C ARG A 5 15.54 -3.08 -18.82
N GLN A 6 14.94 -2.95 -17.64
CA GLN A 6 15.57 -3.21 -16.34
C GLN A 6 14.84 -4.33 -15.60
N SER A 7 15.60 -5.10 -14.83
CA SER A 7 15.04 -6.02 -13.84
C SER A 7 15.33 -5.48 -12.45
N LEU A 8 14.28 -5.23 -11.69
CA LEU A 8 14.36 -4.66 -10.34
C LEU A 8 14.26 -5.79 -9.31
N LYS A 9 15.41 -6.31 -8.87
CA LYS A 9 15.47 -7.45 -7.93
C LYS A 9 14.75 -7.18 -6.60
N PHE A 10 14.63 -5.94 -6.20
CA PHE A 10 13.97 -5.54 -4.96
C PHE A 10 12.44 -5.62 -5.01
N LEU A 11 11.83 -5.84 -6.19
CA LEU A 11 10.36 -5.97 -6.31
C LEU A 11 9.78 -7.10 -5.44
N ASN A 12 10.54 -8.15 -5.18
CA ASN A 12 10.12 -9.24 -4.30
C ASN A 12 9.85 -8.79 -2.84
N TYR A 13 10.43 -7.67 -2.42
CA TYR A 13 10.26 -7.11 -1.08
C TYR A 13 9.21 -6.00 -0.98
N VAL A 14 8.67 -5.54 -2.11
CA VAL A 14 7.76 -4.39 -2.17
C VAL A 14 6.47 -4.66 -1.38
N ILE A 15 5.79 -5.75 -1.67
CA ILE A 15 4.52 -6.11 -1.01
C ILE A 15 4.69 -6.31 0.50
N PRO A 16 5.60 -7.19 0.99
CA PRO A 16 5.74 -7.38 2.42
C PRO A 16 6.17 -6.09 3.14
N THR A 17 7.06 -5.29 2.56
CA THR A 17 7.48 -4.01 3.15
C THR A 17 6.32 -3.03 3.25
N TYR A 18 5.55 -2.88 2.18
CA TYR A 18 4.41 -1.98 2.13
C TYR A 18 3.37 -2.34 3.20
N TYR A 19 2.95 -3.60 3.25
CA TYR A 19 1.88 -4.00 4.15
C TYR A 19 2.29 -3.96 5.62
N VAL A 20 3.53 -4.29 5.96
CA VAL A 20 4.04 -4.12 7.34
C VAL A 20 3.95 -2.64 7.76
N LEU A 21 4.42 -1.72 6.92
CA LEU A 21 4.37 -0.28 7.21
C LEU A 21 2.92 0.24 7.24
N ALA A 22 2.11 -0.12 6.25
CA ALA A 22 0.72 0.33 6.14
C ALA A 22 -0.14 -0.17 7.31
N PHE A 23 0.04 -1.42 7.74
CA PHE A 23 -0.67 -1.98 8.89
C PHE A 23 -0.25 -1.32 10.20
N ALA A 24 1.05 -1.08 10.39
CA ALA A 24 1.56 -0.36 11.55
C ALA A 24 0.96 1.05 11.65
N GLU A 25 0.93 1.78 10.54
CA GLU A 25 0.33 3.11 10.47
C GLU A 25 -1.19 3.08 10.66
N ALA A 26 -1.89 2.13 10.04
CA ALA A 26 -3.33 1.97 10.21
C ALA A 26 -3.70 1.69 11.67
N SER A 27 -2.97 0.78 12.34
CA SER A 27 -3.19 0.47 13.75
C SER A 27 -3.04 1.71 14.65
N SER A 28 -2.00 2.51 14.44
CA SER A 28 -1.75 3.74 15.18
C SER A 28 -2.79 4.83 14.87
N ASN A 29 -3.02 5.11 13.59
CA ASN A 29 -3.86 6.22 13.14
C ASN A 29 -5.35 5.99 13.42
N LEU A 30 -5.84 4.76 13.28
CA LEU A 30 -7.24 4.42 13.51
C LEU A 30 -7.61 4.36 15.00
N GLY A 31 -6.64 4.38 15.90
CA GLY A 31 -6.85 4.50 17.35
C GLY A 31 -7.67 5.73 17.77
N ARG A 32 -7.67 6.80 16.95
CA ARG A 32 -8.46 8.02 17.16
C ARG A 32 -9.97 7.83 17.11
N PHE A 33 -10.45 6.77 16.46
CA PHE A 33 -11.89 6.48 16.35
C PHE A 33 -12.39 5.78 17.61
N ASP A 34 -12.70 6.59 18.60
CA ASP A 34 -13.07 6.20 19.98
C ASP A 34 -14.59 6.30 20.27
N GLY A 35 -15.36 6.90 19.34
CA GLY A 35 -16.79 7.16 19.54
C GLY A 35 -17.09 8.36 20.44
N ILE A 36 -16.07 9.12 20.86
CA ILE A 36 -16.19 10.35 21.65
C ILE A 36 -15.89 11.56 20.76
N ARG A 37 -14.68 11.65 20.25
CA ARG A 37 -14.21 12.72 19.35
C ARG A 37 -14.45 12.38 17.89
N TYR A 38 -14.25 11.12 17.52
CA TYR A 38 -14.39 10.64 16.15
C TYR A 38 -15.12 9.31 16.07
N GLY A 39 -15.80 9.10 14.95
CA GLY A 39 -16.53 7.86 14.67
C GLY A 39 -17.96 7.86 15.17
N VAL A 40 -18.62 6.72 14.99
CA VAL A 40 -20.04 6.54 15.37
C VAL A 40 -20.14 6.27 16.86
N ARG A 41 -20.75 7.21 17.60
CA ARG A 41 -21.07 6.99 19.02
C ARG A 41 -22.35 6.17 19.17
N LYS A 42 -22.28 5.09 19.93
CA LYS A 42 -23.46 4.37 20.43
C LYS A 42 -23.84 4.95 21.80
N GLN A 43 -25.08 5.42 21.89
CA GLN A 43 -25.61 5.92 23.17
C GLN A 43 -25.74 4.78 24.18
N GLU A 44 -25.65 5.09 25.47
CA GLU A 44 -25.88 4.19 26.60
C GLU A 44 -24.95 2.96 26.64
N GLN A 45 -23.68 3.19 26.83
CA GLN A 45 -22.74 2.13 27.13
C GLN A 45 -22.39 2.15 28.64
N PRO A 46 -22.32 0.97 29.29
CA PRO A 46 -22.09 0.90 30.74
C PRO A 46 -20.70 1.36 31.18
N SER A 47 -19.73 1.38 30.28
CA SER A 47 -18.37 1.81 30.54
C SER A 47 -17.70 2.41 29.31
N LEU A 48 -16.59 3.13 29.51
CA LEU A 48 -15.76 3.69 28.46
C LEU A 48 -15.17 2.58 27.57
N GLU A 49 -14.72 1.49 28.17
CA GLU A 49 -14.20 0.32 27.46
C GLU A 49 -15.26 -0.29 26.55
N SER A 50 -16.49 -0.45 27.05
CA SER A 50 -17.64 -0.94 26.26
C SER A 50 -17.98 0.00 25.11
N LEU A 51 -17.86 1.31 25.30
CA LEU A 51 -18.06 2.31 24.25
C LEU A 51 -17.02 2.13 23.13
N TYR A 52 -15.73 2.03 23.48
CA TYR A 52 -14.67 1.84 22.50
C TYR A 52 -14.83 0.51 21.73
N ALA A 53 -15.05 -0.58 22.45
CA ALA A 53 -15.24 -1.90 21.84
C ALA A 53 -16.44 -1.91 20.88
N THR A 54 -17.58 -1.35 21.29
CA THR A 54 -18.80 -1.29 20.46
C THR A 54 -18.60 -0.40 19.24
N THR A 55 -17.98 0.77 19.41
CA THR A 55 -17.69 1.70 18.33
C THR A 55 -16.83 1.03 17.26
N ARG A 56 -15.71 0.41 17.66
CA ARG A 56 -14.78 -0.27 16.74
C ARG A 56 -15.39 -1.50 16.10
N LYS A 57 -16.14 -2.31 16.87
CA LYS A 57 -16.82 -3.50 16.34
C LYS A 57 -17.80 -3.14 15.22
N LYS A 58 -18.54 -2.04 15.36
CA LYS A 58 -19.58 -1.63 14.40
C LYS A 58 -19.06 -0.68 13.32
N GLY A 59 -18.09 0.15 13.65
CA GLY A 59 -17.56 1.16 12.74
C GLY A 59 -16.47 0.65 11.77
N PHE A 60 -15.75 -0.40 12.13
CA PHE A 60 -14.72 -0.96 11.28
C PHE A 60 -15.17 -2.23 10.56
N GLY A 61 -14.98 -2.27 9.24
CA GLY A 61 -15.14 -3.48 8.44
C GLY A 61 -14.08 -4.53 8.78
N GLU A 62 -14.28 -5.77 8.32
CA GLU A 62 -13.42 -6.91 8.67
C GLU A 62 -11.95 -6.71 8.20
N GLU A 63 -11.75 -6.16 7.01
CA GLU A 63 -10.40 -5.88 6.50
C GLU A 63 -9.68 -4.82 7.35
N VAL A 64 -10.37 -3.78 7.77
CA VAL A 64 -9.80 -2.74 8.66
C VAL A 64 -9.40 -3.33 10.00
N LYS A 65 -10.24 -4.19 10.59
CA LYS A 65 -9.93 -4.91 11.83
C LYS A 65 -8.69 -5.78 11.67
N ARG A 66 -8.59 -6.53 10.56
CA ARG A 66 -7.42 -7.35 10.24
C ARG A 66 -6.14 -6.51 10.19
N ARG A 67 -6.17 -5.36 9.50
CA ARG A 67 -5.03 -4.42 9.41
C ARG A 67 -4.64 -3.87 10.78
N ILE A 68 -5.59 -3.52 11.62
CA ILE A 68 -5.32 -3.05 12.98
C ILE A 68 -4.66 -4.15 13.81
N MET A 69 -5.15 -5.39 13.75
CA MET A 69 -4.58 -6.52 14.50
C MET A 69 -3.15 -6.82 14.05
N LEU A 70 -2.91 -6.90 12.74
CA LEU A 70 -1.58 -7.13 12.18
C LEU A 70 -0.64 -5.96 12.50
N GLY A 71 -1.11 -4.72 12.43
CA GLY A 71 -0.34 -3.54 12.79
C GLY A 71 0.06 -3.52 14.27
N THR A 72 -0.87 -3.89 15.15
CA THR A 72 -0.59 -4.02 16.60
C THR A 72 0.47 -5.11 16.84
N PHE A 73 0.40 -6.23 16.13
CA PHE A 73 1.38 -7.30 16.23
C PHE A 73 2.79 -6.82 15.81
N VAL A 74 2.93 -6.21 14.64
CA VAL A 74 4.25 -5.79 14.13
C VAL A 74 4.86 -4.62 14.92
N LEU A 75 4.04 -3.87 15.68
CA LEU A 75 4.50 -2.81 16.59
C LEU A 75 4.76 -3.29 18.02
N SER A 76 4.43 -4.52 18.37
CA SER A 76 4.63 -5.03 19.71
C SER A 76 6.13 -5.21 20.04
N SER A 77 6.50 -5.06 21.32
CA SER A 77 7.89 -4.97 21.75
C SER A 77 8.78 -6.16 21.34
N GLY A 78 8.21 -7.36 21.23
CA GLY A 78 8.96 -8.55 20.82
C GLY A 78 9.18 -8.68 19.31
N TYR A 79 8.45 -7.92 18.50
CA TYR A 79 8.42 -8.07 17.04
C TYR A 79 8.78 -6.80 16.27
N TYR A 80 8.84 -5.65 16.96
CA TYR A 80 9.09 -4.36 16.33
C TYR A 80 10.34 -4.35 15.45
N ASP A 81 11.48 -4.77 15.97
CA ASP A 81 12.74 -4.77 15.23
C ASP A 81 12.76 -5.78 14.09
N GLN A 82 12.09 -6.92 14.29
CA GLN A 82 12.05 -8.00 13.30
C GLN A 82 11.16 -7.66 12.09
N TYR A 83 10.09 -6.90 12.29
CA TYR A 83 9.14 -6.57 11.22
C TYR A 83 9.19 -5.09 10.85
N TYR A 84 8.77 -4.19 11.74
CA TYR A 84 8.68 -2.78 11.42
C TYR A 84 10.05 -2.15 11.17
N GLY A 85 11.02 -2.39 12.04
CA GLY A 85 12.39 -1.90 11.89
C GLY A 85 13.03 -2.36 10.57
N ARG A 86 12.89 -3.64 10.24
CA ARG A 86 13.34 -4.17 8.94
C ARG A 86 12.62 -3.55 7.76
N ALA A 87 11.30 -3.40 7.82
CA ALA A 87 10.53 -2.78 6.75
C ALA A 87 10.98 -1.33 6.47
N VAL A 88 11.29 -0.56 7.52
CA VAL A 88 11.87 0.79 7.38
C VAL A 88 13.23 0.76 6.67
N GLN A 89 14.12 -0.17 7.06
CA GLN A 89 15.43 -0.33 6.43
C GLN A 89 15.32 -0.74 4.95
N VAL A 90 14.45 -1.70 4.64
CA VAL A 90 14.22 -2.17 3.27
C VAL A 90 13.62 -1.05 2.42
N ARG A 91 12.68 -0.25 2.96
CA ARG A 91 12.16 0.93 2.27
C ARG A 91 13.27 1.94 1.95
N ALA A 92 14.14 2.27 2.90
CA ALA A 92 15.26 3.17 2.68
C ALA A 92 16.22 2.66 1.59
N TRP A 93 16.49 1.35 1.59
CA TRP A 93 17.26 0.73 0.52
C TRP A 93 16.58 0.83 -0.84
N MET A 94 15.27 0.58 -0.95
CA MET A 94 14.51 0.74 -2.20
C MET A 94 14.54 2.18 -2.71
N GLU A 95 14.37 3.16 -1.81
CA GLU A 95 14.48 4.59 -2.15
C GLU A 95 15.85 4.89 -2.80
N GLN A 96 16.94 4.40 -2.23
CA GLN A 96 18.28 4.57 -2.79
C GLN A 96 18.44 3.92 -4.17
N GLN A 97 17.91 2.70 -4.35
CA GLN A 97 17.95 2.02 -5.65
C GLN A 97 17.19 2.80 -6.73
N VAL A 98 16.02 3.35 -6.41
CA VAL A 98 15.22 4.14 -7.34
C VAL A 98 15.89 5.48 -7.66
N VAL A 99 16.51 6.14 -6.68
CA VAL A 99 17.31 7.36 -6.92
C VAL A 99 18.46 7.06 -7.89
N GLN A 100 19.15 5.91 -7.74
CA GLN A 100 20.22 5.53 -8.68
C GLN A 100 19.71 5.28 -10.11
N LEU A 101 18.49 4.80 -10.27
CA LEU A 101 17.84 4.68 -11.58
C LEU A 101 17.57 6.05 -12.19
N PHE A 102 17.04 7.00 -11.42
CA PHE A 102 16.79 8.36 -11.88
C PHE A 102 18.06 9.19 -12.18
N ASN A 103 19.23 8.75 -11.73
CA ASN A 103 20.50 9.32 -12.18
C ASN A 103 20.85 8.93 -13.63
N LYS A 104 20.17 7.93 -14.19
CA LYS A 104 20.44 7.36 -15.52
C LYS A 104 19.26 7.50 -16.49
N PHE A 105 18.07 7.67 -15.97
CA PHE A 105 16.82 7.68 -16.72
C PHE A 105 15.94 8.82 -16.22
N ASP A 106 15.14 9.39 -17.10
CA ASP A 106 14.19 10.45 -16.78
C ASP A 106 12.93 9.87 -16.14
N PHE A 107 12.50 8.71 -16.62
CA PHE A 107 11.27 8.05 -16.16
C PHE A 107 11.47 6.54 -15.99
N ILE A 108 10.63 5.95 -15.13
CA ILE A 108 10.48 4.49 -15.01
C ILE A 108 9.07 4.14 -15.49
N LEU A 109 8.98 3.29 -16.50
CA LEU A 109 7.72 2.82 -17.09
C LEU A 109 7.46 1.37 -16.66
N GLY A 110 6.23 1.11 -16.23
CA GLY A 110 5.77 -0.22 -15.85
C GLY A 110 4.26 -0.41 -16.04
N PRO A 111 3.73 -1.61 -15.79
CA PRO A 111 2.29 -1.81 -15.72
C PRO A 111 1.72 -1.20 -14.43
N VAL A 112 0.45 -0.79 -14.42
CA VAL A 112 -0.26 -0.36 -13.20
C VAL A 112 -0.68 -1.56 -12.36
N SER A 113 -1.04 -2.67 -13.00
CA SER A 113 -1.49 -3.89 -12.35
C SER A 113 -0.87 -5.12 -13.04
N PRO A 114 -0.63 -6.23 -12.31
CA PRO A 114 -0.07 -7.45 -12.88
C PRO A 114 -1.07 -8.20 -13.79
N PHE A 115 -2.35 -7.87 -13.73
CA PHE A 115 -3.42 -8.50 -14.52
C PHE A 115 -4.52 -7.48 -14.85
N PRO A 116 -5.34 -7.76 -15.91
CA PRO A 116 -6.52 -6.96 -16.20
C PRO A 116 -7.59 -7.03 -15.10
N ALA A 117 -8.67 -6.25 -15.23
CA ALA A 117 -9.79 -6.32 -14.30
C ALA A 117 -10.30 -7.76 -14.17
N PHE A 118 -10.52 -8.22 -12.96
CA PHE A 118 -11.12 -9.51 -12.61
C PHE A 118 -12.63 -9.35 -12.37
N LYS A 119 -13.36 -10.47 -12.37
CA LYS A 119 -14.81 -10.46 -12.17
C LYS A 119 -15.18 -10.08 -10.74
N LEU A 120 -16.34 -9.48 -10.56
CA LEU A 120 -16.88 -9.18 -9.23
C LEU A 120 -16.98 -10.46 -8.41
N GLY A 121 -16.45 -10.44 -7.19
CA GLY A 121 -16.43 -11.59 -6.28
C GLY A 121 -15.29 -12.59 -6.50
N GLU A 122 -14.51 -12.50 -7.57
CA GLU A 122 -13.48 -13.50 -7.93
C GLU A 122 -12.35 -13.62 -6.89
N LYS A 123 -12.02 -12.54 -6.17
CA LYS A 123 -10.89 -12.50 -5.21
C LYS A 123 -11.29 -12.16 -3.78
N THR A 124 -12.57 -12.24 -3.46
CA THR A 124 -13.09 -11.86 -2.14
C THR A 124 -12.58 -12.76 -1.02
N ASP A 125 -12.31 -14.02 -1.33
CA ASP A 125 -11.96 -15.06 -0.35
C ASP A 125 -10.45 -15.26 -0.17
N ASP A 126 -9.63 -14.56 -0.97
CA ASP A 126 -8.16 -14.61 -0.89
C ASP A 126 -7.56 -13.21 -0.70
N PRO A 127 -7.36 -12.77 0.57
CA PRO A 127 -6.74 -11.48 0.87
C PRO A 127 -5.32 -11.34 0.30
N LEU A 128 -4.56 -12.43 0.21
CA LEU A 128 -3.19 -12.39 -0.32
C LEU A 128 -3.19 -12.12 -1.83
N ALA A 129 -4.10 -12.75 -2.58
CA ALA A 129 -4.27 -12.47 -4.01
C ALA A 129 -4.67 -11.02 -4.27
N MET A 130 -5.50 -10.43 -3.40
CA MET A 130 -5.83 -9.00 -3.45
C MET A 130 -4.61 -8.13 -3.18
N TYR A 131 -3.80 -8.45 -2.17
CA TYR A 131 -2.59 -7.69 -1.85
C TYR A 131 -1.55 -7.75 -2.99
N LEU A 132 -1.41 -8.89 -3.66
CA LEU A 132 -0.52 -9.02 -4.81
C LEU A 132 -0.96 -8.19 -6.02
N ALA A 133 -2.22 -7.79 -6.08
CA ALA A 133 -2.69 -6.86 -7.12
C ALA A 133 -1.99 -5.50 -7.09
N ASP A 134 -1.52 -5.08 -5.92
CA ASP A 134 -0.90 -3.78 -5.68
C ASP A 134 0.60 -3.74 -6.01
N ILE A 135 1.21 -4.88 -6.39
CA ILE A 135 2.67 -5.01 -6.55
C ILE A 135 3.29 -3.96 -7.48
N CYS A 136 2.55 -3.52 -8.47
CA CYS A 136 3.04 -2.54 -9.45
C CYS A 136 2.94 -1.10 -8.93
N SER A 137 1.93 -0.78 -8.11
CA SER A 137 1.61 0.59 -7.68
C SER A 137 2.28 0.99 -6.37
N VAL A 138 2.48 0.06 -5.45
CA VAL A 138 3.02 0.38 -4.12
C VAL A 138 4.50 0.78 -4.12
N LEU A 139 5.24 0.49 -5.20
CA LEU A 139 6.63 0.93 -5.32
C LEU A 139 6.74 2.46 -5.28
N ALA A 140 5.90 3.17 -6.00
CA ALA A 140 5.87 4.63 -5.99
C ALA A 140 5.61 5.17 -4.58
N ASN A 141 4.69 4.55 -3.83
CA ASN A 141 4.38 4.92 -2.44
C ASN A 141 5.58 4.71 -1.51
N LEU A 142 6.25 3.55 -1.60
CA LEU A 142 7.41 3.23 -0.76
C LEU A 142 8.60 4.15 -1.03
N THR A 143 8.82 4.49 -2.29
CA THR A 143 9.96 5.30 -2.73
C THR A 143 9.66 6.80 -2.79
N ARG A 144 8.41 7.20 -2.48
CA ARG A 144 7.95 8.59 -2.44
C ARG A 144 8.16 9.30 -3.77
N THR A 145 7.98 8.59 -4.86
CA THR A 145 8.10 9.11 -6.22
C THR A 145 6.72 9.44 -6.78
N PRO A 146 6.57 10.55 -7.51
CA PRO A 146 5.33 10.83 -8.22
C PRO A 146 5.11 9.79 -9.33
N ALA A 147 3.86 9.44 -9.56
CA ALA A 147 3.50 8.49 -10.61
C ALA A 147 2.16 8.86 -11.22
N ILE A 148 2.02 8.63 -12.52
CA ILE A 148 0.79 8.81 -13.28
C ILE A 148 0.43 7.51 -13.99
N SER A 149 -0.87 7.20 -14.05
CA SER A 149 -1.40 6.11 -14.87
C SER A 149 -1.90 6.66 -16.19
N ILE A 150 -1.40 6.11 -17.28
CA ILE A 150 -1.81 6.45 -18.63
C ILE A 150 -2.48 5.23 -19.30
N PRO A 151 -3.51 5.43 -20.15
CA PRO A 151 -4.14 4.32 -20.83
C PRO A 151 -3.21 3.65 -21.83
N GLY A 152 -3.12 2.33 -21.76
CA GLY A 152 -2.44 1.48 -22.74
C GLY A 152 -3.42 0.88 -23.74
N ARG A 153 -2.92 0.02 -24.64
CA ARG A 153 -3.78 -0.74 -25.52
C ARG A 153 -4.61 -1.74 -24.71
N PRO A 154 -5.92 -1.86 -25.00
CA PRO A 154 -6.74 -2.86 -24.33
C PRO A 154 -6.26 -4.28 -24.63
N THR A 155 -6.64 -5.22 -23.76
CA THR A 155 -6.43 -6.65 -23.99
C THR A 155 -7.15 -7.13 -25.24
N LYS A 156 -6.86 -8.35 -25.70
CA LYS A 156 -7.61 -9.00 -26.80
C LYS A 156 -9.10 -9.16 -26.49
N SER A 157 -9.47 -9.21 -25.21
CA SER A 157 -10.87 -9.28 -24.74
C SER A 157 -11.52 -7.90 -24.57
N GLY A 158 -10.85 -6.81 -24.90
CA GLY A 158 -11.37 -5.44 -24.79
C GLY A 158 -11.22 -4.80 -23.40
N LEU A 159 -10.62 -5.49 -22.42
CA LEU A 159 -10.42 -4.91 -21.09
C LEU A 159 -9.33 -3.83 -21.10
N PRO A 160 -9.51 -2.71 -20.38
CA PRO A 160 -8.52 -1.64 -20.33
C PRO A 160 -7.25 -2.11 -19.61
N VAL A 161 -6.11 -1.56 -20.04
CA VAL A 161 -4.80 -1.76 -19.44
C VAL A 161 -4.19 -0.39 -19.15
N GLY A 162 -3.62 -0.22 -17.96
CA GLY A 162 -2.90 0.99 -17.57
C GLY A 162 -1.39 0.79 -17.62
N LEU A 163 -0.69 1.84 -18.03
CA LEU A 163 0.75 1.98 -17.90
C LEU A 163 1.04 3.00 -16.79
N GLN A 164 1.98 2.68 -15.92
CA GLN A 164 2.45 3.60 -14.89
C GLN A 164 3.75 4.25 -15.34
N LEU A 165 3.80 5.57 -15.29
CA LEU A 165 5.01 6.35 -15.47
C LEU A 165 5.39 6.96 -14.13
N MET A 166 6.60 6.68 -13.63
CA MET A 166 7.13 7.24 -12.39
C MET A 166 8.21 8.27 -12.74
N GLY A 167 8.20 9.40 -12.03
CA GLY A 167 9.16 10.50 -12.15
C GLY A 167 10.03 10.67 -10.92
N ARG A 168 10.97 11.60 -10.98
CA ARG A 168 11.80 11.99 -9.84
C ARG A 168 10.96 12.65 -8.75
N ARG A 169 11.37 12.45 -7.52
CA ARG A 169 10.70 13.03 -6.37
C ARG A 169 10.69 14.56 -6.46
N PHE A 170 9.51 15.15 -6.21
CA PHE A 170 9.23 16.61 -6.31
C PHE A 170 9.26 17.17 -7.73
N GLU A 171 9.35 16.34 -8.75
CA GLU A 171 9.31 16.75 -10.15
C GLU A 171 8.00 16.31 -10.83
N ASP A 172 6.86 16.44 -10.12
CA ASP A 172 5.53 16.04 -10.59
C ASP A 172 5.15 16.69 -11.91
N HIS A 173 5.60 17.93 -12.12
CA HIS A 173 5.36 18.70 -13.34
C HIS A 173 5.99 18.09 -14.61
N HIS A 174 6.97 17.21 -14.46
CA HIS A 174 7.55 16.50 -15.60
C HIS A 174 6.72 15.28 -16.03
N LEU A 175 5.73 14.88 -15.23
CA LEU A 175 4.80 13.78 -15.56
C LEU A 175 3.54 14.27 -16.27
N LEU A 176 3.24 15.58 -16.22
CA LEU A 176 2.06 16.22 -16.80
C LEU A 176 2.38 16.81 -18.16
#